data_dc7d4aeeb67f54b6d494345e42136932
#
_entry.id   dc7d4aeeb67f54b6d494345e42136932
#
_cell.length_a   1.000
_cell.length_b   1.000
_cell.length_c   1.000
_cell.angle_alpha   90.00
_cell.angle_beta   90.00
_cell.angle_gamma   90.00
#
_symmetry.space_group_name_H-M   'P 1'
#
loop_
_entity.id
_entity.type
_entity.pdbx_description
1 polymer ?
#
loop_
_entity_poly.entity_id
_entity_poly.type
_entity_poly.pdbx_seq_one_letter_code
_entity_poly.pdbx_strand_id
1 'polypeptide(L)'
;QAFARMRYNRVVLSTLIPAEPWLFDYYARMGYMPVFRYSEKKISQWDISPVPDIFITKLADANEEAYQYLDKKMSERSCCIQHTFSDFKVIFADLLISKGTFYIATVQEQIAGIAVVYPNGNGLQINELLTENSEIEKALLYHIRQEAGTDAITMITPPMAAEEQYPLGMARIIDARTILQFHAALHPEIEMNIKLTDEQLAINNGYYYLYKGKCKFSKERLLGSHRQLTIGELCEKLLSPLQPYMSLMLN
;
A
#
# COMPACT_ATOMS: atom_id res chain seq x y z
N GLN A 1 -5.39 2.72 -25.05
CA GLN A 1 -5.09 1.28 -25.30
C GLN A 1 -4.78 0.53 -24.00
N ALA A 2 -3.93 1.04 -23.09
CA ALA A 2 -3.53 0.35 -21.86
C ALA A 2 -4.74 -0.05 -20.96
N PHE A 3 -5.66 0.88 -20.65
CA PHE A 3 -6.82 0.60 -19.82
C PHE A 3 -7.78 -0.43 -20.43
N ALA A 4 -7.95 -0.42 -21.76
CA ALA A 4 -8.76 -1.42 -22.45
C ALA A 4 -8.14 -2.84 -22.31
N ARG A 5 -6.81 -2.94 -22.37
CA ARG A 5 -6.09 -4.20 -22.15
C ARG A 5 -6.17 -4.65 -20.70
N MET A 6 -6.02 -3.74 -19.73
CA MET A 6 -6.21 -4.04 -18.31
C MET A 6 -7.60 -4.62 -18.06
N ARG A 7 -8.63 -3.97 -18.60
CA ARG A 7 -10.00 -4.47 -18.49
C ARG A 7 -10.21 -5.83 -19.16
N TYR A 8 -9.65 -6.04 -20.34
CA TYR A 8 -9.69 -7.35 -20.99
C TYR A 8 -9.08 -8.45 -20.11
N ASN A 9 -8.01 -8.12 -19.40
CA ASN A 9 -7.35 -9.01 -18.43
C ASN A 9 -8.06 -9.03 -17.06
N ARG A 10 -9.28 -8.49 -16.94
CA ARG A 10 -10.09 -8.44 -15.71
C ARG A 10 -9.43 -7.69 -14.55
N VAL A 11 -8.53 -6.76 -14.85
CA VAL A 11 -7.99 -5.84 -13.84
C VAL A 11 -9.10 -4.90 -13.39
N VAL A 12 -9.35 -4.84 -12.08
CA VAL A 12 -10.40 -4.00 -11.48
C VAL A 12 -9.85 -2.64 -11.06
N LEU A 13 -8.63 -2.61 -10.55
CA LEU A 13 -7.94 -1.43 -10.04
C LEU A 13 -6.51 -1.39 -10.61
N SER A 14 -6.05 -0.19 -10.97
CA SER A 14 -4.66 0.06 -11.36
C SER A 14 -4.04 1.03 -10.37
N THR A 15 -2.79 0.77 -9.97
CA THR A 15 -2.05 1.61 -9.04
C THR A 15 -0.69 1.98 -9.65
N LEU A 16 -0.14 3.10 -9.24
CA LEU A 16 1.20 3.54 -9.61
C LEU A 16 1.77 4.53 -8.57
N ILE A 17 3.08 4.67 -8.57
CA ILE A 17 3.79 5.75 -7.88
C ILE A 17 4.29 6.73 -8.96
N PRO A 18 3.87 8.00 -8.93
CA PRO A 18 4.43 9.00 -9.82
C PRO A 18 5.91 9.25 -9.49
N ALA A 19 6.81 9.10 -10.45
CA ALA A 19 8.25 9.30 -10.25
C ALA A 19 8.61 10.77 -9.97
N GLU A 20 7.76 11.71 -10.40
CA GLU A 20 7.98 13.14 -10.24
C GLU A 20 6.69 13.84 -9.77
N PRO A 21 6.77 14.92 -8.97
CA PRO A 21 5.57 15.60 -8.45
C PRO A 21 4.57 16.06 -9.51
N TRP A 22 5.03 16.52 -10.66
CA TRP A 22 4.16 16.98 -11.75
C TRP A 22 3.36 15.83 -12.41
N LEU A 23 3.79 14.59 -12.25
CA LEU A 23 3.10 13.42 -12.77
C LEU A 23 1.79 13.12 -12.02
N PHE A 24 1.61 13.62 -10.79
CA PHE A 24 0.32 13.53 -10.12
C PHE A 24 -0.79 14.22 -10.93
N ASP A 25 -0.55 15.42 -11.44
CA ASP A 25 -1.49 16.15 -12.29
C ASP A 25 -1.71 15.45 -13.63
N TYR A 26 -0.64 14.89 -14.21
CA TYR A 26 -0.75 14.13 -15.46
C TYR A 26 -1.65 12.91 -15.30
N TYR A 27 -1.44 12.09 -14.25
CA TYR A 27 -2.25 10.91 -14.01
C TYR A 27 -3.66 11.23 -13.51
N ALA A 28 -3.85 12.34 -12.80
CA ALA A 28 -5.19 12.81 -12.42
C ALA A 28 -6.10 13.02 -13.63
N ARG A 29 -5.58 13.58 -14.74
CA ARG A 29 -6.32 13.72 -16.01
C ARG A 29 -6.69 12.36 -16.63
N MET A 30 -5.99 11.30 -16.26
CA MET A 30 -6.31 9.93 -16.66
C MET A 30 -7.27 9.23 -15.70
N GLY A 31 -7.78 9.93 -14.67
CA GLY A 31 -8.72 9.42 -13.67
C GLY A 31 -8.06 8.68 -12.51
N TYR A 32 -6.77 8.85 -12.28
CA TYR A 32 -6.11 8.41 -11.05
C TYR A 32 -6.29 9.42 -9.93
N MET A 33 -6.34 8.94 -8.68
CA MET A 33 -6.42 9.76 -7.47
C MET A 33 -5.33 9.38 -6.48
N PRO A 34 -4.72 10.36 -5.75
CA PRO A 34 -3.67 10.13 -4.77
C PRO A 34 -4.25 9.59 -3.46
N VAL A 35 -4.54 8.30 -3.43
CA VAL A 35 -5.19 7.63 -2.29
C VAL A 35 -4.20 6.95 -1.35
N PHE A 36 -2.99 6.63 -1.82
CA PHE A 36 -1.93 6.04 -0.99
C PHE A 36 -1.10 7.14 -0.36
N ARG A 37 -0.98 7.09 0.94
CA ARG A 37 -0.19 8.03 1.74
C ARG A 37 0.74 7.26 2.68
N TYR A 38 1.75 7.97 3.19
CA TYR A 38 2.63 7.47 4.24
C TYR A 38 2.89 8.58 5.26
N SER A 39 3.40 8.20 6.42
CA SER A 39 3.99 9.11 7.41
C SER A 39 5.44 8.75 7.65
N GLU A 40 6.22 9.72 8.12
CA GLU A 40 7.63 9.53 8.49
C GLU A 40 7.79 9.67 10.00
N LYS A 41 8.40 8.67 10.61
CA LYS A 41 8.75 8.71 12.02
C LYS A 41 10.27 8.76 12.19
N LYS A 42 10.79 9.87 12.73
CA LYS A 42 12.19 9.96 13.13
C LYS A 42 12.39 9.21 14.44
N ILE A 43 13.32 8.29 14.46
CA ILE A 43 13.64 7.51 15.65
C ILE A 43 14.66 8.33 16.48
N SER A 44 14.18 9.01 17.51
CA SER A 44 15.01 9.92 18.34
C SER A 44 15.23 9.42 19.77
N GLN A 45 14.41 8.49 20.24
CA GLN A 45 14.53 7.93 21.59
C GLN A 45 15.04 6.50 21.51
N TRP A 46 16.28 6.34 21.99
CA TRP A 46 16.99 5.06 21.96
C TRP A 46 17.10 4.46 23.38
N ASP A 47 16.02 4.47 24.13
CA ASP A 47 15.92 3.73 25.38
C ASP A 47 15.73 2.24 25.10
N ILE A 48 16.75 1.66 24.42
CA ILE A 48 16.70 0.31 23.87
C ILE A 48 17.95 -0.41 24.34
N SER A 49 17.75 -1.47 25.11
CA SER A 49 18.78 -2.42 25.52
C SER A 49 18.72 -3.68 24.65
N PRO A 50 19.82 -4.45 24.54
CA PRO A 50 19.76 -5.75 23.93
C PRO A 50 18.68 -6.62 24.59
N VAL A 51 17.84 -7.25 23.78
CA VAL A 51 16.82 -8.19 24.29
C VAL A 51 17.40 -9.60 24.18
N PRO A 52 17.53 -10.35 25.28
CA PRO A 52 18.02 -11.71 25.22
C PRO A 52 17.09 -12.60 24.39
N ASP A 53 17.63 -13.67 23.83
CA ASP A 53 16.92 -14.67 23.03
C ASP A 53 16.33 -14.20 21.69
N ILE A 54 16.66 -12.99 21.25
CA ILE A 54 16.33 -12.49 19.91
C ILE A 54 17.62 -12.46 19.07
N PHE A 55 17.68 -13.26 18.01
CA PHE A 55 18.81 -13.29 17.08
C PHE A 55 18.48 -12.50 15.84
N ILE A 56 19.35 -11.56 15.46
CA ILE A 56 19.17 -10.73 14.27
C ILE A 56 20.25 -11.07 13.25
N THR A 57 19.81 -11.36 12.04
CA THR A 57 20.68 -11.71 10.90
C THR A 57 20.25 -10.92 9.67
N LYS A 58 21.16 -10.86 8.69
CA LYS A 58 20.85 -10.33 7.35
C LYS A 58 20.44 -11.48 6.44
N LEU A 59 19.37 -11.26 5.70
CA LEU A 59 18.98 -12.18 4.64
C LEU A 59 19.99 -12.07 3.49
N ALA A 60 20.60 -13.18 3.09
CA ALA A 60 21.56 -13.21 2.00
C ALA A 60 20.87 -13.30 0.62
N ASP A 61 19.78 -14.05 0.55
CA ASP A 61 19.02 -14.32 -0.66
C ASP A 61 17.50 -14.32 -0.36
N ALA A 62 16.69 -13.91 -1.33
CA ALA A 62 15.24 -14.00 -1.23
C ALA A 62 14.81 -15.47 -1.09
N ASN A 63 14.27 -15.84 0.05
CA ASN A 63 13.80 -17.19 0.35
C ASN A 63 12.30 -17.22 0.69
N GLU A 64 11.72 -18.41 0.63
CA GLU A 64 10.31 -18.64 0.84
C GLU A 64 9.87 -18.32 2.28
N GLU A 65 10.70 -18.61 3.28
CA GLU A 65 10.37 -18.41 4.69
C GLU A 65 10.21 -16.91 5.02
N ALA A 66 11.17 -16.08 4.59
CA ALA A 66 11.08 -14.63 4.75
C ALA A 66 9.88 -14.04 4.00
N TYR A 67 9.60 -14.55 2.79
CA TYR A 67 8.43 -14.15 2.02
C TYR A 67 7.12 -14.51 2.73
N GLN A 68 6.97 -15.73 3.25
CA GLN A 68 5.77 -16.16 3.96
C GLN A 68 5.50 -15.30 5.20
N TYR A 69 6.55 -14.91 5.92
CA TYR A 69 6.41 -13.98 7.03
C TYR A 69 5.93 -12.59 6.56
N LEU A 70 6.57 -12.04 5.52
CA LEU A 70 6.16 -10.78 4.90
C LEU A 70 4.70 -10.82 4.45
N ASP A 71 4.31 -11.83 3.67
CA ASP A 71 2.96 -12.00 3.12
C ASP A 71 1.90 -12.09 4.23
N LYS A 72 2.17 -12.92 5.26
CA LYS A 72 1.32 -13.02 6.45
C LYS A 72 1.10 -11.65 7.09
N LYS A 73 2.19 -10.93 7.40
CA LYS A 73 2.11 -9.63 8.10
C LYS A 73 1.46 -8.55 7.24
N MET A 74 1.69 -8.56 5.93
CA MET A 74 1.01 -7.65 5.00
C MET A 74 -0.48 -7.96 4.90
N SER A 75 -0.88 -9.24 4.93
CA SER A 75 -2.29 -9.65 4.90
C SER A 75 -3.08 -9.27 6.17
N GLU A 76 -2.41 -9.02 7.29
CA GLU A 76 -3.02 -8.51 8.53
C GLU A 76 -3.41 -7.03 8.43
N ARG A 77 -2.92 -6.29 7.44
CA ARG A 77 -3.28 -4.88 7.20
C ARG A 77 -4.64 -4.77 6.53
N SER A 78 -5.45 -3.81 6.93
CA SER A 78 -6.82 -3.64 6.44
C SER A 78 -6.92 -3.35 4.94
N CYS A 79 -5.97 -2.63 4.38
CA CYS A 79 -5.90 -2.29 2.95
C CYS A 79 -4.44 -1.97 2.56
N CYS A 80 -3.80 -2.87 1.83
CA CYS A 80 -2.44 -2.64 1.34
C CYS A 80 -2.18 -3.36 0.02
N ILE A 81 -1.14 -2.92 -0.69
CA ILE A 81 -0.61 -3.67 -1.83
C ILE A 81 0.15 -4.87 -1.29
N GLN A 82 -0.20 -6.06 -1.77
CA GLN A 82 0.49 -7.30 -1.46
C GLN A 82 1.39 -7.71 -2.61
N HIS A 83 2.46 -8.42 -2.30
CA HIS A 83 3.46 -8.88 -3.25
C HIS A 83 3.41 -10.39 -3.39
N THR A 84 3.61 -10.90 -4.60
CA THR A 84 3.86 -12.31 -4.83
C THR A 84 5.31 -12.67 -4.46
N PHE A 85 5.62 -13.96 -4.33
CA PHE A 85 7.02 -14.38 -4.15
C PHE A 85 7.92 -13.94 -5.33
N SER A 86 7.36 -13.86 -6.54
CA SER A 86 8.08 -13.33 -7.70
C SER A 86 8.42 -11.85 -7.53
N ASP A 87 7.46 -11.05 -7.04
CA ASP A 87 7.68 -9.64 -6.74
C ASP A 87 8.70 -9.46 -5.62
N PHE A 88 8.62 -10.28 -4.57
CA PHE A 88 9.57 -10.26 -3.46
C PHE A 88 11.02 -10.47 -3.92
N LYS A 89 11.26 -11.40 -4.88
CA LYS A 89 12.59 -11.58 -5.46
C LYS A 89 13.11 -10.33 -6.18
N VAL A 90 12.22 -9.64 -6.90
CA VAL A 90 12.60 -8.40 -7.61
C VAL A 90 12.87 -7.27 -6.59
N ILE A 91 12.01 -7.12 -5.58
CA ILE A 91 12.20 -6.17 -4.48
C ILE A 91 13.55 -6.42 -3.77
N PHE A 92 13.87 -7.68 -3.48
CA PHE A 92 15.12 -8.05 -2.83
C PHE A 92 16.34 -7.75 -3.70
N ALA A 93 16.26 -8.02 -5.01
CA ALA A 93 17.32 -7.68 -5.94
C ALA A 93 17.55 -6.16 -6.03
N ASP A 94 16.48 -5.38 -6.09
CA ASP A 94 16.53 -3.91 -6.07
C ASP A 94 17.15 -3.38 -4.77
N LEU A 95 16.76 -3.95 -3.63
CA LEU A 95 17.32 -3.63 -2.32
C LEU A 95 18.86 -3.80 -2.31
N LEU A 96 19.38 -4.90 -2.86
CA LEU A 96 20.81 -5.15 -2.94
C LEU A 96 21.54 -4.16 -3.87
N ILE A 97 20.93 -3.85 -5.03
CA ILE A 97 21.48 -2.85 -5.96
C ILE A 97 21.57 -1.47 -5.29
N SER A 98 20.57 -1.12 -4.50
CA SER A 98 20.48 0.12 -3.72
C SER A 98 21.33 0.10 -2.45
N LYS A 99 22.15 -0.94 -2.22
CA LYS A 99 22.97 -1.16 -1.00
C LYS A 99 22.14 -1.20 0.28
N GLY A 100 20.88 -1.56 0.17
CA GLY A 100 20.00 -1.78 1.30
C GLY A 100 20.24 -3.14 1.96
N THR A 101 19.56 -3.35 3.08
CA THR A 101 19.70 -4.57 3.88
C THR A 101 18.32 -5.06 4.32
N PHE A 102 18.11 -6.36 4.22
CA PHE A 102 16.95 -7.04 4.77
C PHE A 102 17.36 -7.74 6.07
N TYR A 103 16.86 -7.25 7.21
CA TYR A 103 17.10 -7.86 8.51
C TYR A 103 15.97 -8.80 8.88
N ILE A 104 16.34 -9.90 9.54
CA ILE A 104 15.42 -10.89 10.11
C ILE A 104 15.73 -11.01 11.59
N ALA A 105 14.71 -10.92 12.43
CA ALA A 105 14.75 -11.26 13.84
C ALA A 105 14.11 -12.64 14.03
N THR A 106 14.82 -13.55 14.70
CA THR A 106 14.33 -14.89 15.02
C THR A 106 14.27 -15.10 16.53
N VAL A 107 13.22 -15.81 16.95
CA VAL A 107 13.02 -16.29 18.32
C VAL A 107 12.72 -17.78 18.23
N GLN A 108 13.47 -18.62 18.97
CA GLN A 108 13.32 -20.08 18.90
C GLN A 108 13.32 -20.60 17.44
N GLU A 109 14.27 -20.11 16.64
CA GLU A 109 14.44 -20.47 15.23
C GLU A 109 13.29 -20.08 14.28
N GLN A 110 12.29 -19.34 14.74
CA GLN A 110 11.18 -18.84 13.92
C GLN A 110 11.33 -17.35 13.65
N ILE A 111 11.01 -16.91 12.45
CA ILE A 111 10.99 -15.49 12.11
C ILE A 111 9.89 -14.80 12.90
N ALA A 112 10.28 -13.81 13.68
CA ALA A 112 9.41 -13.01 14.53
C ALA A 112 9.42 -11.51 14.16
N GLY A 113 10.30 -11.10 13.25
CA GLY A 113 10.34 -9.74 12.74
C GLY A 113 11.24 -9.60 11.51
N ILE A 114 10.92 -8.61 10.68
CA ILE A 114 11.73 -8.19 9.53
C ILE A 114 11.86 -6.68 9.48
N ALA A 115 12.98 -6.19 8.94
CA ALA A 115 13.17 -4.79 8.61
C ALA A 115 13.83 -4.64 7.25
N VAL A 116 13.29 -3.76 6.40
CA VAL A 116 13.85 -3.42 5.08
C VAL A 116 14.42 -2.03 5.16
N VAL A 117 15.74 -1.93 5.03
CA VAL A 117 16.50 -0.72 5.36
C VAL A 117 17.31 -0.27 4.14
N TYR A 118 17.19 1.01 3.81
CA TYR A 118 17.98 1.65 2.74
C TYR A 118 18.91 2.72 3.31
N PRO A 119 20.09 2.94 2.71
CA PRO A 119 20.87 4.12 3.00
C PRO A 119 20.13 5.38 2.55
N ASN A 120 20.15 6.43 3.35
CA ASN A 120 19.50 7.72 3.04
C ASN A 120 20.41 8.88 3.46
N GLY A 121 21.17 9.42 2.51
CA GLY A 121 22.18 10.45 2.81
C GLY A 121 23.20 9.95 3.83
N ASN A 122 23.30 10.64 4.97
CA ASN A 122 24.18 10.27 6.08
C ASN A 122 23.48 9.37 7.12
N GLY A 123 22.27 8.90 6.83
CA GLY A 123 21.46 8.10 7.74
C GLY A 123 20.88 6.87 7.07
N LEU A 124 19.83 6.33 7.69
CA LEU A 124 19.09 5.18 7.21
C LEU A 124 17.59 5.50 7.10
N GLN A 125 16.95 4.86 6.14
CA GLN A 125 15.50 4.81 6.01
C GLN A 125 15.00 3.37 6.12
N ILE A 126 14.11 3.13 7.07
CA ILE A 126 13.42 1.86 7.21
C ILE A 126 12.13 1.96 6.40
N ASN A 127 12.07 1.26 5.26
CA ASN A 127 10.91 1.30 4.38
C ASN A 127 9.80 0.33 4.82
N GLU A 128 10.17 -0.70 5.58
CA GLU A 128 9.20 -1.61 6.19
C GLU A 128 9.77 -2.19 7.48
N LEU A 129 8.94 -2.26 8.51
CA LEU A 129 9.24 -2.88 9.79
C LEU A 129 8.01 -3.65 10.26
N LEU A 130 8.09 -4.97 10.23
CA LEU A 130 7.03 -5.90 10.60
C LEU A 130 7.51 -6.79 11.73
N THR A 131 6.80 -6.82 12.83
CA THR A 131 7.21 -7.56 14.03
C THR A 131 6.01 -8.20 14.72
N GLU A 132 6.25 -9.25 15.51
CA GLU A 132 5.21 -9.86 16.33
C GLU A 132 4.86 -8.99 17.55
N ASN A 133 5.83 -8.23 18.07
CA ASN A 133 5.64 -7.38 19.23
C ASN A 133 6.68 -6.25 19.33
N SER A 134 6.49 -5.35 20.30
CA SER A 134 7.37 -4.20 20.52
C SER A 134 8.78 -4.55 21.01
N GLU A 135 9.01 -5.73 21.59
CA GLU A 135 10.34 -6.15 22.04
C GLU A 135 11.20 -6.50 20.81
N ILE A 136 10.63 -7.20 19.85
CA ILE A 136 11.29 -7.53 18.58
C ILE A 136 11.55 -6.27 17.76
N GLU A 137 10.60 -5.33 17.73
CA GLU A 137 10.79 -4.02 17.11
C GLU A 137 11.99 -3.30 17.71
N LYS A 138 12.07 -3.22 19.04
CA LYS A 138 13.20 -2.59 19.74
C LYS A 138 14.51 -3.29 19.44
N ALA A 139 14.54 -4.63 19.46
CA ALA A 139 15.74 -5.39 19.16
C ALA A 139 16.27 -5.13 17.74
N LEU A 140 15.37 -5.11 16.72
CA LEU A 140 15.74 -4.78 15.35
C LEU A 140 16.28 -3.35 15.24
N LEU A 141 15.59 -2.37 15.80
CA LEU A 141 16.02 -0.97 15.78
C LEU A 141 17.37 -0.77 16.47
N TYR A 142 17.59 -1.43 17.62
CA TYR A 142 18.87 -1.40 18.32
C TYR A 142 19.99 -1.97 17.45
N HIS A 143 19.79 -3.15 16.87
CA HIS A 143 20.78 -3.81 16.02
C HIS A 143 21.14 -2.97 14.79
N ILE A 144 20.12 -2.44 14.07
CA ILE A 144 20.30 -1.59 12.91
C ILE A 144 21.14 -0.35 13.26
N ARG A 145 20.82 0.30 14.39
CA ARG A 145 21.56 1.47 14.88
C ARG A 145 23.01 1.13 15.19
N GLN A 146 23.25 0.07 15.94
CA GLN A 146 24.62 -0.33 16.33
C GLN A 146 25.48 -0.66 15.12
N GLU A 147 24.93 -1.36 14.16
CA GLU A 147 25.66 -1.73 12.94
C GLU A 147 25.96 -0.52 12.06
N ALA A 148 25.00 0.38 11.91
CA ALA A 148 25.14 1.57 11.07
C ALA A 148 25.98 2.67 11.72
N GLY A 149 26.13 2.66 13.04
CA GLY A 149 26.83 3.73 13.77
C GLY A 149 26.21 5.10 13.63
N THR A 150 24.90 5.19 13.36
CA THR A 150 24.17 6.44 13.18
C THR A 150 22.88 6.49 13.97
N ASP A 151 22.53 7.67 14.47
CA ASP A 151 21.25 7.96 15.09
C ASP A 151 20.23 8.58 14.11
N ALA A 152 20.66 8.87 12.89
CA ALA A 152 19.81 9.46 11.86
C ALA A 152 19.01 8.35 11.15
N ILE A 153 17.97 7.86 11.80
CA ILE A 153 17.08 6.82 11.27
C ILE A 153 15.68 7.38 11.12
N THR A 154 15.14 7.28 9.89
CA THR A 154 13.74 7.59 9.58
C THR A 154 13.02 6.30 9.23
N MET A 155 11.81 6.11 9.72
CA MET A 155 10.96 4.98 9.41
C MET A 155 9.73 5.45 8.63
N ILE A 156 9.47 4.82 7.50
CA ILE A 156 8.24 4.98 6.73
C ILE A 156 7.17 4.11 7.38
N THR A 157 6.01 4.69 7.60
CA THR A 157 4.87 4.00 8.25
C THR A 157 3.60 4.18 7.43
N PRO A 158 2.60 3.33 7.61
CA PRO A 158 1.24 3.65 7.17
C PRO A 158 0.81 5.03 7.67
N PRO A 159 -0.14 5.71 6.98
CA PRO A 159 -0.55 7.05 7.37
C PRO A 159 -1.06 7.06 8.82
N MET A 160 -0.52 7.94 9.64
CA MET A 160 -0.87 8.09 11.05
C MET A 160 -1.56 9.43 11.26
N ALA A 161 -2.71 9.42 11.97
CA ALA A 161 -3.51 10.63 12.18
C ALA A 161 -2.78 11.75 12.98
N ALA A 162 -1.81 11.38 13.82
CA ALA A 162 -1.02 12.32 14.62
C ALA A 162 0.23 12.86 13.90
N GLU A 163 0.58 12.33 12.73
CA GLU A 163 1.78 12.65 12.00
C GLU A 163 1.45 13.32 10.65
N GLU A 164 2.41 14.02 10.11
CA GLU A 164 2.30 14.56 8.75
C GLU A 164 2.19 13.42 7.74
N GLN A 165 1.26 13.56 6.79
CA GLN A 165 1.02 12.54 5.79
C GLN A 165 1.42 13.04 4.41
N TYR A 166 2.24 12.26 3.74
CA TYR A 166 2.75 12.58 2.41
C TYR A 166 2.05 11.72 1.34
N PRO A 167 1.74 12.27 0.16
CA PRO A 167 1.24 11.48 -0.96
C PRO A 167 2.36 10.55 -1.46
N LEU A 168 2.01 9.27 -1.71
CA LEU A 168 2.95 8.29 -2.24
C LEU A 168 2.48 7.80 -3.62
N GLY A 169 1.29 7.24 -3.68
CA GLY A 169 0.81 6.59 -4.88
C GLY A 169 -0.63 6.93 -5.23
N MET A 170 -0.97 6.60 -6.45
CA MET A 170 -2.28 6.86 -7.03
C MET A 170 -2.99 5.57 -7.41
N ALA A 171 -4.31 5.57 -7.37
CA ALA A 171 -5.14 4.48 -7.87
C ALA A 171 -6.16 4.97 -8.89
N ARG A 172 -6.55 4.08 -9.81
CA ARG A 172 -7.62 4.27 -10.79
C ARG A 172 -8.50 3.03 -10.88
N ILE A 173 -9.79 3.23 -10.85
CA ILE A 173 -10.75 2.16 -11.12
C ILE A 173 -10.79 1.87 -12.63
N ILE A 174 -10.57 0.60 -12.99
CA ILE A 174 -10.64 0.10 -14.36
C ILE A 174 -12.00 -0.52 -14.65
N ASP A 175 -12.57 -1.24 -13.69
CA ASP A 175 -13.92 -1.81 -13.78
C ASP A 175 -14.81 -1.32 -12.64
N ALA A 176 -15.57 -0.25 -12.93
CA ALA A 176 -16.46 0.36 -11.95
C ALA A 176 -17.60 -0.56 -11.53
N ARG A 177 -18.09 -1.42 -12.43
CA ARG A 177 -19.18 -2.35 -12.09
C ARG A 177 -18.72 -3.36 -11.05
N THR A 178 -17.58 -3.97 -11.28
CA THR A 178 -17.04 -5.00 -10.39
C THR A 178 -16.70 -4.41 -9.02
N ILE A 179 -16.02 -3.27 -8.94
CA ILE A 179 -15.66 -2.68 -7.65
C ILE A 179 -16.88 -2.22 -6.86
N LEU A 180 -17.92 -1.67 -7.53
CA LEU A 180 -19.16 -1.27 -6.86
C LEU A 180 -20.01 -2.48 -6.40
N GLN A 181 -19.94 -3.61 -7.10
CA GLN A 181 -20.54 -4.85 -6.63
C GLN A 181 -19.86 -5.36 -5.35
N PHE A 182 -18.53 -5.37 -5.30
CA PHE A 182 -17.79 -5.72 -4.08
C PHE A 182 -18.10 -4.75 -2.94
N HIS A 183 -18.06 -3.45 -3.21
CA HIS A 183 -18.36 -2.44 -2.20
C HIS A 183 -19.77 -2.61 -1.62
N ALA A 184 -20.78 -2.80 -2.48
CA ALA A 184 -22.15 -3.03 -2.02
C ALA A 184 -22.27 -4.32 -1.18
N ALA A 185 -21.60 -5.40 -1.58
CA ALA A 185 -21.63 -6.68 -0.84
C ALA A 185 -20.98 -6.58 0.54
N LEU A 186 -19.87 -5.80 0.66
CA LEU A 186 -19.19 -5.55 1.92
C LEU A 186 -19.94 -4.56 2.83
N HIS A 187 -20.76 -3.68 2.25
CA HIS A 187 -21.49 -2.63 2.93
C HIS A 187 -22.98 -2.67 2.56
N PRO A 188 -23.72 -3.69 3.00
CA PRO A 188 -25.12 -3.89 2.62
C PRO A 188 -26.08 -2.77 3.12
N GLU A 189 -25.64 -1.99 4.10
CA GLU A 189 -26.34 -0.83 4.64
C GLU A 189 -26.29 0.41 3.74
N ILE A 190 -25.35 0.44 2.79
CA ILE A 190 -25.18 1.61 1.90
C ILE A 190 -26.26 1.63 0.82
N GLU A 191 -26.99 2.75 0.76
CA GLU A 191 -27.90 3.10 -0.32
C GLU A 191 -27.38 4.31 -1.08
N MET A 192 -27.06 4.15 -2.35
CA MET A 192 -26.47 5.22 -3.14
C MET A 192 -26.79 5.06 -4.64
N ASN A 193 -27.26 6.16 -5.24
CA ASN A 193 -27.42 6.27 -6.68
C ASN A 193 -26.31 7.17 -7.25
N ILE A 194 -25.57 6.65 -8.21
CA ILE A 194 -24.43 7.32 -8.84
C ILE A 194 -24.69 7.50 -10.34
N LYS A 195 -24.43 8.71 -10.87
CA LYS A 195 -24.16 8.92 -12.29
C LYS A 195 -22.64 9.01 -12.43
N LEU A 196 -22.04 8.01 -13.05
CA LEU A 196 -20.59 7.91 -13.22
C LEU A 196 -20.17 8.38 -14.61
N THR A 197 -19.08 9.14 -14.66
CA THR A 197 -18.42 9.59 -15.89
C THR A 197 -16.94 9.17 -15.87
N ASP A 198 -16.50 8.52 -16.95
CA ASP A 198 -15.12 8.14 -17.21
C ASP A 198 -14.77 8.54 -18.64
N GLU A 199 -13.88 9.52 -18.80
CA GLU A 199 -13.45 10.03 -20.10
C GLU A 199 -12.56 9.03 -20.87
N GLN A 200 -11.87 8.15 -20.15
CA GLN A 200 -10.91 7.20 -20.73
C GLN A 200 -11.55 5.85 -21.08
N LEU A 201 -12.56 5.44 -20.30
CA LEU A 201 -13.25 4.15 -20.46
C LEU A 201 -14.76 4.34 -20.47
N ALA A 202 -15.32 4.67 -21.64
CA ALA A 202 -16.76 4.93 -21.81
C ALA A 202 -17.67 3.80 -21.31
N ILE A 203 -17.15 2.57 -21.16
CA ILE A 203 -17.90 1.43 -20.64
C ILE A 203 -18.28 1.60 -19.16
N ASN A 204 -17.52 2.39 -18.41
CA ASN A 204 -17.84 2.74 -17.02
C ASN A 204 -18.96 3.78 -16.90
N ASN A 205 -19.25 4.52 -17.97
CA ASN A 205 -20.26 5.57 -17.98
C ASN A 205 -21.66 4.98 -17.84
N GLY A 206 -22.45 5.53 -16.91
CA GLY A 206 -23.82 5.13 -16.68
C GLY A 206 -24.30 5.38 -15.27
N TYR A 207 -25.36 4.70 -14.91
CA TYR A 207 -26.02 4.85 -13.62
C TYR A 207 -25.85 3.58 -12.79
N TYR A 208 -25.44 3.74 -11.53
CA TYR A 208 -25.21 2.67 -10.58
C TYR A 208 -26.10 2.87 -9.37
N TYR A 209 -26.79 1.80 -8.96
CA TYR A 209 -27.77 1.80 -7.88
C TYR A 209 -27.33 0.75 -6.85
N LEU A 210 -26.83 1.23 -5.70
CA LEU A 210 -26.42 0.39 -4.58
C LEU A 210 -27.59 0.31 -3.59
N TYR A 211 -28.03 -0.90 -3.31
CA TYR A 211 -29.14 -1.16 -2.40
C TYR A 211 -29.07 -2.58 -1.84
N LYS A 212 -29.17 -2.73 -0.52
CA LYS A 212 -29.19 -4.02 0.19
C LYS A 212 -28.12 -5.00 -0.28
N GLY A 213 -26.89 -4.56 -0.30
CA GLY A 213 -25.73 -5.40 -0.66
C GLY A 213 -25.58 -5.71 -2.16
N LYS A 214 -26.36 -5.07 -3.02
CA LYS A 214 -26.34 -5.30 -4.48
C LYS A 214 -26.04 -3.99 -5.23
N CYS A 215 -25.37 -4.11 -6.37
CA CYS A 215 -25.19 -3.02 -7.31
C CYS A 215 -25.84 -3.34 -8.66
N LYS A 216 -26.80 -2.52 -9.08
CA LYS A 216 -27.43 -2.59 -10.40
C LYS A 216 -26.82 -1.49 -11.28
N PHE A 217 -26.45 -1.85 -12.50
CA PHE A 217 -26.00 -0.92 -13.53
C PHE A 217 -27.09 -0.68 -14.58
N SER A 218 -27.24 0.58 -15.05
CA SER A 218 -28.12 0.95 -16.17
C SER A 218 -27.45 2.00 -17.05
N LYS A 219 -27.70 1.94 -18.35
CA LYS A 219 -27.35 3.03 -19.27
C LYS A 219 -28.36 4.18 -19.20
N GLU A 220 -29.58 3.89 -18.82
CA GLU A 220 -30.66 4.84 -18.68
C GLU A 220 -30.85 5.23 -17.22
N ARG A 221 -31.24 6.48 -17.00
CA ARG A 221 -31.54 7.01 -15.68
C ARG A 221 -32.82 6.40 -15.15
N LEU A 222 -32.77 5.78 -13.96
CA LEU A 222 -33.96 5.41 -13.19
C LEU A 222 -34.38 6.58 -12.27
N LEU A 223 -35.54 6.44 -11.66
CA LEU A 223 -36.09 7.46 -10.73
C LEU A 223 -35.15 7.67 -9.52
N GLY A 224 -35.19 8.86 -8.97
CA GLY A 224 -34.42 9.26 -7.79
C GLY A 224 -33.33 10.30 -8.08
N SER A 225 -32.75 10.84 -7.01
CA SER A 225 -31.59 11.72 -7.08
C SER A 225 -30.32 10.90 -7.30
N HIS A 226 -29.38 11.46 -8.08
CA HIS A 226 -28.10 10.79 -8.38
C HIS A 226 -26.94 11.70 -8.01
N ARG A 227 -25.98 11.15 -7.28
CA ARG A 227 -24.70 11.81 -7.08
C ARG A 227 -23.88 11.70 -8.37
N GLN A 228 -23.47 12.82 -8.94
CA GLN A 228 -22.59 12.82 -10.11
C GLN A 228 -21.14 12.66 -9.62
N LEU A 229 -20.43 11.69 -10.17
CA LEU A 229 -19.03 11.43 -9.85
C LEU A 229 -18.26 11.16 -11.14
N THR A 230 -17.05 11.64 -11.20
CA THR A 230 -16.02 11.15 -12.11
C THR A 230 -15.45 9.83 -11.60
N ILE A 231 -14.73 9.11 -12.46
CA ILE A 231 -14.08 7.85 -12.05
C ILE A 231 -13.02 8.08 -10.95
N GLY A 232 -12.33 9.23 -10.98
CA GLY A 232 -11.39 9.62 -9.94
C GLY A 232 -12.07 9.87 -8.59
N GLU A 233 -13.14 10.69 -8.58
CA GLU A 233 -13.92 10.96 -7.35
C GLU A 233 -14.55 9.69 -6.76
N LEU A 234 -14.95 8.74 -7.62
CA LEU A 234 -15.41 7.44 -7.16
C LEU A 234 -14.26 6.66 -6.51
N CYS A 235 -13.07 6.66 -7.13
CA CYS A 235 -11.88 6.01 -6.58
C CYS A 235 -11.52 6.57 -5.21
N GLU A 236 -11.44 7.89 -5.08
CA GLU A 236 -11.18 8.57 -3.82
C GLU A 236 -12.22 8.22 -2.76
N LYS A 237 -13.51 8.29 -3.11
CA LYS A 237 -14.61 7.99 -2.20
C LYS A 237 -14.56 6.57 -1.64
N LEU A 238 -14.17 5.60 -2.44
CA LEU A 238 -14.13 4.19 -2.04
C LEU A 238 -12.85 3.84 -1.28
N LEU A 239 -11.70 4.40 -1.66
CA LEU A 239 -10.40 3.98 -1.12
C LEU A 239 -9.87 4.86 0.01
N SER A 240 -10.06 6.20 -0.04
CA SER A 240 -9.50 7.08 1.00
C SER A 240 -9.96 6.75 2.43
N PRO A 241 -11.23 6.34 2.67
CA PRO A 241 -11.65 5.93 4.01
C PRO A 241 -10.93 4.67 4.54
N LEU A 242 -10.40 3.84 3.65
CA LEU A 242 -9.67 2.62 3.99
C LEU A 242 -8.21 2.90 4.36
N GLN A 243 -7.74 4.13 4.16
CA GLN A 243 -6.34 4.52 4.35
C GLN A 243 -5.36 3.52 3.72
N PRO A 244 -5.47 3.27 2.40
CA PRO A 244 -4.69 2.24 1.75
C PRO A 244 -3.20 2.55 1.83
N TYR A 245 -2.39 1.51 2.01
CA TYR A 245 -0.95 1.62 2.13
C TYR A 245 -0.25 0.82 1.03
N MET A 246 0.85 1.38 0.52
CA MET A 246 1.73 0.66 -0.37
C MET A 246 3.18 0.82 0.12
N SER A 247 3.86 -0.30 0.25
CA SER A 247 5.27 -0.35 0.64
C SER A 247 6.03 -1.28 -0.28
N LEU A 248 7.34 -1.21 -0.23
CA LEU A 248 8.24 -2.07 -1.00
C LEU A 248 7.97 -2.03 -2.51
N MET A 249 7.49 -0.90 -3.01
CA MET A 249 7.33 -0.66 -4.44
C MET A 249 8.69 -0.27 -5.02
N LEU A 250 8.95 -0.75 -6.22
CA LEU A 250 10.15 -0.34 -6.98
C LEU A 250 10.00 1.11 -7.44
N ASN A 251 11.07 1.87 -7.31
CA ASN A 251 11.17 3.27 -7.75
C ASN A 251 11.71 3.35 -9.18
#